data_d408ea75ac53f2d985a8de8cd4dfb3e5
#
_entry.id   d408ea75ac53f2d985a8de8cd4dfb3e5
#
_cell.length_a   1.000
_cell.length_b   1.000
_cell.length_c   1.000
_cell.angle_alpha   90.00
_cell.angle_beta   90.00
_cell.angle_gamma   90.00
#
_symmetry.space_group_name_H-M   'P 1'
#
loop_
_entity.id
_entity.type
_entity.pdbx_description
1 polymer ?
#
loop_
_entity_poly.entity_id
_entity_poly.type
_entity_poly.pdbx_seq_one_letter_code
_entity_poly.pdbx_strand_id
1 'polypeptide(L)'
;MESRKGSEQSAIAGKAVTVVKHKVIIRKCPDYENPSRIRSIVAEGMEELGAKPYGKVLLKPNVVFAHRRYSRFSYTHPAVIGALLDELAARPEVEKIIIGERTAIYMPTRYNFAVAGYNRFRRKPKVKFCFFDEDALVEVAFKKGSYHKSLRLPHTFVEADYKLYAPKLKHHMTSKLTCAIKLNVGICDHKERLDGHDYHLEEKIADLYEVGYPNLVVVDAVIIGQQCEMVAKPLSFGVIMMGTSGVAVDSVAARLIGFDPNEIDHLRIARSRGWEPVSDDDIEIKSEVPLDELREKTKNLDRKFSNLLELDTPLRIYLGNYPGGNDICHGGCVNMLKGALATFEAYKPGGIKKAQDNAIVIGEYEGDVDGHGHTIILVGNCTKIKGKVSGKTKRIKGCPVGIPYFAAFGPFYCKLPNLYMDRDYFLKFPYHYVVSSVVKFINRKLR
;
A
#
# COMPACT_ATOMS: atom_id res chain seq x y z
N MET A 1 55.61 -44.81 -38.48
CA MET A 1 56.10 -43.74 -37.55
C MET A 1 54.87 -43.03 -37.01
N GLU A 2 54.55 -43.38 -35.78
CA GLU A 2 53.43 -42.86 -35.00
C GLU A 2 53.76 -41.51 -34.42
N SER A 3 52.84 -40.59 -34.48
CA SER A 3 52.87 -39.37 -33.66
C SER A 3 51.62 -39.26 -32.80
N ARG A 4 51.82 -39.50 -31.52
CA ARG A 4 50.86 -39.29 -30.46
C ARG A 4 50.53 -37.78 -30.36
N LYS A 5 49.24 -37.44 -30.44
CA LYS A 5 48.72 -36.17 -29.96
C LYS A 5 48.01 -36.42 -28.63
N GLY A 6 48.62 -35.94 -27.55
CA GLY A 6 48.01 -35.91 -26.21
C GLY A 6 46.89 -34.89 -26.14
N SER A 7 45.75 -35.29 -25.66
CA SER A 7 44.62 -34.45 -25.32
C SER A 7 44.80 -33.83 -23.93
N GLU A 8 45.14 -32.58 -23.82
CA GLU A 8 44.99 -31.81 -22.58
C GLU A 8 43.52 -31.43 -22.42
N GLN A 9 42.84 -32.16 -21.57
CA GLN A 9 41.54 -31.72 -21.03
C GLN A 9 41.82 -30.70 -19.94
N SER A 10 41.63 -29.40 -20.28
CA SER A 10 41.61 -28.31 -19.34
C SER A 10 40.34 -28.46 -18.47
N ALA A 11 40.52 -28.85 -17.22
CA ALA A 11 39.50 -28.81 -16.20
C ALA A 11 39.24 -27.35 -15.84
N ILE A 12 38.17 -26.78 -16.38
CA ILE A 12 37.60 -25.50 -15.91
C ILE A 12 36.94 -25.79 -14.57
N ALA A 13 37.69 -25.56 -13.47
CA ALA A 13 37.13 -25.55 -12.14
C ALA A 13 36.09 -24.41 -12.08
N GLY A 14 34.82 -24.76 -12.09
CA GLY A 14 33.73 -23.82 -11.88
C GLY A 14 33.91 -23.14 -10.53
N LYS A 15 34.22 -21.84 -10.53
CA LYS A 15 34.10 -21.02 -9.33
C LYS A 15 32.65 -21.12 -8.87
N ALA A 16 32.44 -21.71 -7.68
CA ALA A 16 31.14 -21.68 -7.01
C ALA A 16 30.72 -20.21 -6.91
N VAL A 17 29.69 -19.85 -7.63
CA VAL A 17 29.06 -18.54 -7.49
C VAL A 17 28.46 -18.53 -6.09
N THR A 18 29.06 -17.75 -5.20
CA THR A 18 28.52 -17.55 -3.85
C THR A 18 27.21 -16.78 -4.02
N VAL A 19 26.08 -17.47 -3.98
CA VAL A 19 24.76 -16.85 -4.02
C VAL A 19 24.60 -15.99 -2.76
N VAL A 20 24.55 -14.69 -2.95
CA VAL A 20 24.31 -13.75 -1.85
C VAL A 20 22.86 -13.87 -1.42
N LYS A 21 22.62 -14.49 -0.27
CA LYS A 21 21.26 -14.61 0.27
C LYS A 21 20.77 -13.29 0.85
N HIS A 22 19.56 -12.92 0.50
CA HIS A 22 18.87 -11.77 1.06
C HIS A 22 18.25 -12.14 2.42
N LYS A 23 18.80 -11.55 3.48
CA LYS A 23 18.36 -11.87 4.83
C LYS A 23 17.07 -11.14 5.20
N VAL A 24 16.11 -11.89 5.77
CA VAL A 24 14.91 -11.36 6.42
C VAL A 24 14.89 -11.81 7.88
N ILE A 25 14.84 -10.85 8.78
CA ILE A 25 14.84 -11.06 10.23
C ILE A 25 13.42 -10.90 10.75
N ILE A 26 12.97 -11.82 11.61
CA ILE A 26 11.67 -11.77 12.28
C ILE A 26 11.92 -11.85 13.79
N ARG A 27 11.50 -10.82 14.52
CA ARG A 27 11.68 -10.68 15.97
C ARG A 27 10.33 -10.65 16.68
N LYS A 28 10.25 -11.37 17.80
CA LYS A 28 9.04 -11.39 18.64
C LYS A 28 8.79 -10.03 19.26
N CYS A 29 7.61 -9.48 18.99
CA CYS A 29 7.12 -8.21 19.52
C CYS A 29 5.60 -8.31 19.76
N PRO A 30 5.16 -8.77 20.93
CA PRO A 30 3.76 -9.14 21.16
C PRO A 30 2.80 -7.96 21.13
N ASP A 31 3.28 -6.78 21.49
CA ASP A 31 2.48 -5.56 21.64
C ASP A 31 3.32 -4.29 21.40
N TYR A 32 2.71 -3.11 21.57
CA TYR A 32 3.35 -1.80 21.45
C TYR A 32 3.64 -1.13 22.79
N GLU A 33 3.44 -1.82 23.90
CA GLU A 33 3.47 -1.22 25.25
C GLU A 33 4.88 -0.95 25.74
N ASN A 34 5.88 -1.67 25.19
CA ASN A 34 7.29 -1.48 25.55
C ASN A 34 8.10 -0.85 24.38
N PRO A 35 8.17 0.49 24.26
CA PRO A 35 8.94 1.17 23.23
C PRO A 35 10.44 0.87 23.26
N SER A 36 11.01 0.63 24.46
CA SER A 36 12.43 0.29 24.61
C SER A 36 12.75 -1.06 23.97
N ARG A 37 11.87 -2.06 24.13
CA ARG A 37 12.03 -3.34 23.46
C ARG A 37 11.94 -3.20 21.93
N ILE A 38 10.98 -2.40 21.44
CA ILE A 38 10.88 -2.15 19.98
C ILE A 38 12.17 -1.50 19.47
N ARG A 39 12.74 -0.56 20.23
CA ARG A 39 14.02 0.06 19.88
C ARG A 39 15.17 -0.95 19.87
N SER A 40 15.29 -1.83 20.87
CA SER A 40 16.30 -2.88 20.89
C SER A 40 16.17 -3.79 19.67
N ILE A 41 14.96 -4.26 19.34
CA ILE A 41 14.68 -5.07 18.14
C ILE A 41 15.19 -4.37 16.86
N VAL A 42 14.92 -3.08 16.74
CA VAL A 42 15.35 -2.28 15.58
C VAL A 42 16.86 -2.15 15.54
N ALA A 43 17.50 -1.83 16.66
CA ALA A 43 18.98 -1.67 16.76
C ALA A 43 19.71 -2.97 16.43
N GLU A 44 19.34 -4.08 17.09
CA GLU A 44 19.90 -5.41 16.86
C GLU A 44 19.69 -5.88 15.41
N GLY A 45 18.49 -5.64 14.86
CA GLY A 45 18.18 -5.99 13.48
C GLY A 45 18.97 -5.17 12.46
N MET A 46 19.20 -3.87 12.70
CA MET A 46 20.06 -3.04 11.86
C MET A 46 21.51 -3.56 11.87
N GLU A 47 22.02 -3.92 13.04
CA GLU A 47 23.36 -4.47 13.19
C GLU A 47 23.50 -5.80 12.45
N GLU A 48 22.59 -6.73 12.66
CA GLU A 48 22.60 -8.06 12.01
C GLU A 48 22.47 -7.98 10.48
N LEU A 49 21.75 -6.97 9.97
CA LEU A 49 21.60 -6.70 8.54
C LEU A 49 22.76 -5.88 7.96
N GLY A 50 23.68 -5.38 8.79
CA GLY A 50 24.73 -4.46 8.38
C GLY A 50 24.19 -3.11 7.87
N ALA A 51 22.99 -2.72 8.30
CA ALA A 51 22.35 -1.48 7.86
C ALA A 51 22.96 -0.26 8.54
N LYS A 52 23.49 0.68 7.75
CA LYS A 52 24.20 1.88 8.23
C LYS A 52 23.51 3.14 7.70
N PRO A 53 22.43 3.62 8.33
CA PRO A 53 21.77 4.87 7.95
C PRO A 53 22.72 6.06 8.09
N TYR A 54 22.69 7.00 7.12
CA TYR A 54 23.55 8.18 7.08
C TYR A 54 22.87 9.38 6.41
N GLY A 55 23.41 10.57 6.63
CA GLY A 55 22.99 11.80 5.97
C GLY A 55 21.53 12.16 6.23
N LYS A 56 20.82 12.49 5.17
CA LYS A 56 19.36 12.78 5.18
C LYS A 56 18.58 11.48 5.07
N VAL A 57 18.14 10.93 6.19
CA VAL A 57 17.33 9.70 6.22
C VAL A 57 15.87 10.03 5.99
N LEU A 58 15.29 9.48 4.94
CA LEU A 58 13.83 9.44 4.75
C LEU A 58 13.25 8.25 5.50
N LEU A 59 12.54 8.50 6.58
CA LEU A 59 11.68 7.51 7.23
C LEU A 59 10.28 7.58 6.62
N LYS A 60 9.93 6.57 5.82
CA LYS A 60 8.64 6.51 5.13
C LYS A 60 7.71 5.51 5.83
N PRO A 61 6.74 5.99 6.65
CA PRO A 61 5.71 5.12 7.22
C PRO A 61 4.68 4.70 6.16
N ASN A 62 3.83 3.75 6.47
CA ASN A 62 2.57 3.55 5.78
C ASN A 62 1.47 4.35 6.48
N VAL A 63 0.88 5.32 5.78
CA VAL A 63 -0.30 6.04 6.27
C VAL A 63 -1.25 6.26 5.10
N VAL A 64 -2.09 5.26 4.78
CA VAL A 64 -3.09 5.41 3.73
C VAL A 64 -4.26 6.26 4.20
N PHE A 65 -4.82 5.93 5.34
CA PHE A 65 -5.92 6.62 5.98
C PHE A 65 -5.83 6.42 7.49
N ALA A 66 -6.15 7.44 8.27
CA ALA A 66 -6.18 7.37 9.73
C ALA A 66 -7.51 7.89 10.26
N HIS A 67 -8.17 7.09 11.08
CA HIS A 67 -9.37 7.48 11.80
C HIS A 67 -9.35 6.89 13.20
N ARG A 68 -9.73 7.67 14.23
CA ARG A 68 -9.61 7.29 15.64
C ARG A 68 -10.44 6.05 16.00
N ARG A 69 -11.55 5.82 15.33
CA ARG A 69 -12.52 4.78 15.63
C ARG A 69 -12.36 3.54 14.78
N TYR A 70 -12.27 3.69 13.44
CA TYR A 70 -12.38 2.56 12.51
C TYR A 70 -11.20 2.39 11.54
N SER A 71 -10.12 3.18 11.68
CA SER A 71 -8.92 3.01 10.87
C SER A 71 -7.62 3.11 11.70
N ARG A 72 -7.60 2.47 12.88
CA ARG A 72 -6.44 2.51 13.79
C ARG A 72 -5.33 1.55 13.39
N PHE A 73 -5.64 0.55 12.57
CA PHE A 73 -4.73 -0.54 12.19
C PHE A 73 -4.31 -0.49 10.71
N SER A 74 -4.61 0.63 10.05
CA SER A 74 -4.30 0.84 8.64
C SER A 74 -2.99 1.59 8.38
N TYR A 75 -2.31 2.02 9.44
CA TYR A 75 -1.05 2.76 9.38
C TYR A 75 -0.02 2.21 10.35
N THR A 76 1.26 2.50 10.10
CA THR A 76 2.37 2.11 10.98
C THR A 76 2.17 2.70 12.37
N HIS A 77 2.24 1.87 13.40
CA HIS A 77 1.95 2.30 14.76
C HIS A 77 2.99 3.33 15.25
N PRO A 78 2.57 4.38 15.97
CA PRO A 78 3.49 5.41 16.47
C PRO A 78 4.63 4.87 17.34
N ALA A 79 4.44 3.78 18.05
CA ALA A 79 5.51 3.16 18.87
C ALA A 79 6.68 2.69 17.99
N VAL A 80 6.38 2.09 16.82
CA VAL A 80 7.41 1.65 15.87
C VAL A 80 8.13 2.86 15.28
N ILE A 81 7.38 3.90 14.86
CA ILE A 81 7.98 5.15 14.37
C ILE A 81 8.84 5.81 15.44
N GLY A 82 8.36 5.87 16.70
CA GLY A 82 9.12 6.44 17.81
C GLY A 82 10.44 5.72 18.06
N ALA A 83 10.42 4.39 18.06
CA ALA A 83 11.61 3.55 18.24
C ALA A 83 12.64 3.76 17.10
N LEU A 84 12.18 3.81 15.84
CA LEU A 84 13.01 4.14 14.68
C LEU A 84 13.64 5.53 14.80
N LEU A 85 12.86 6.52 15.23
CA LEU A 85 13.39 7.89 15.41
C LEU A 85 14.45 7.96 16.50
N ASP A 86 14.23 7.26 17.62
CA ASP A 86 15.18 7.24 18.73
C ASP A 86 16.48 6.52 18.34
N GLU A 87 16.39 5.45 17.57
CA GLU A 87 17.57 4.74 17.07
C GLU A 87 18.33 5.54 16.02
N LEU A 88 17.64 6.15 15.05
CA LEU A 88 18.26 6.99 14.02
C LEU A 88 18.89 8.25 14.61
N ALA A 89 18.23 8.91 15.58
CA ALA A 89 18.74 10.12 16.20
C ALA A 89 20.02 9.89 17.02
N ALA A 90 20.20 8.68 17.55
CA ALA A 90 21.39 8.29 18.30
C ALA A 90 22.63 8.05 17.43
N ARG A 91 22.46 7.93 16.10
CA ARG A 91 23.58 7.68 15.15
C ARG A 91 24.23 8.99 14.73
N PRO A 92 25.56 9.15 14.94
CA PRO A 92 26.28 10.37 14.54
C PRO A 92 26.19 10.63 13.03
N GLU A 93 26.22 9.59 12.20
CA GLU A 93 26.22 9.67 10.74
C GLU A 93 24.87 10.14 10.18
N VAL A 94 23.81 10.12 10.97
CA VAL A 94 22.49 10.62 10.59
C VAL A 94 22.42 12.11 10.92
N GLU A 95 22.36 12.94 9.89
CA GLU A 95 22.27 14.40 10.04
C GLU A 95 20.84 14.88 10.26
N LYS A 96 19.90 14.29 9.51
CA LYS A 96 18.50 14.68 9.48
C LYS A 96 17.59 13.48 9.25
N ILE A 97 16.47 13.45 9.95
CA ILE A 97 15.44 12.43 9.79
C ILE A 97 14.17 13.09 9.24
N ILE A 98 13.71 12.67 8.07
CA ILE A 98 12.53 13.23 7.44
C ILE A 98 11.44 12.17 7.47
N ILE A 99 10.37 12.42 8.24
CA ILE A 99 9.17 11.57 8.17
C ILE A 99 8.35 12.06 6.98
N GLY A 100 8.36 11.27 5.90
CA GLY A 100 7.75 11.64 4.62
C GLY A 100 6.71 10.62 4.13
N GLU A 101 5.53 11.12 3.71
CA GLU A 101 4.46 10.29 3.11
C GLU A 101 3.46 11.15 2.36
N ARG A 102 2.68 10.52 1.47
CA ARG A 102 1.42 11.04 0.92
C ARG A 102 0.31 10.04 1.20
N THR A 103 -0.72 10.47 1.89
CA THR A 103 -1.85 9.64 2.30
C THR A 103 -2.86 9.41 1.16
N ALA A 104 -4.03 8.84 1.42
CA ALA A 104 -5.03 8.51 0.40
C ALA A 104 -5.37 9.70 -0.51
N ILE A 105 -5.81 9.41 -1.73
CA ILE A 105 -6.25 10.39 -2.72
C ILE A 105 -7.34 11.28 -2.10
N TYR A 106 -7.25 12.59 -2.34
CA TYR A 106 -8.11 13.65 -1.78
C TYR A 106 -7.97 13.91 -0.27
N MET A 107 -7.04 13.25 0.42
CA MET A 107 -6.81 13.44 1.84
C MET A 107 -5.54 14.27 2.10
N PRO A 108 -5.60 15.37 2.89
CA PRO A 108 -4.40 16.07 3.32
C PRO A 108 -3.55 15.18 4.23
N THR A 109 -2.28 15.01 3.89
CA THR A 109 -1.36 14.18 4.71
C THR A 109 -1.24 14.70 6.13
N ARG A 110 -1.29 16.04 6.33
CA ARG A 110 -1.32 16.68 7.66
C ARG A 110 -2.43 16.15 8.55
N TYR A 111 -3.64 15.96 7.99
CA TYR A 111 -4.79 15.43 8.73
C TYR A 111 -4.50 14.01 9.23
N ASN A 112 -4.08 13.13 8.34
CA ASN A 112 -3.84 11.74 8.69
C ASN A 112 -2.67 11.59 9.69
N PHE A 113 -1.61 12.39 9.57
CA PHE A 113 -0.49 12.40 10.53
C PHE A 113 -0.93 12.87 11.92
N ALA A 114 -1.80 13.88 11.98
CA ALA A 114 -2.34 14.36 13.25
C ALA A 114 -3.23 13.28 13.92
N VAL A 115 -4.10 12.62 13.14
CA VAL A 115 -4.99 11.56 13.63
C VAL A 115 -4.22 10.31 14.03
N ALA A 116 -3.19 9.92 13.25
CA ALA A 116 -2.27 8.81 13.58
C ALA A 116 -1.40 9.10 14.81
N GLY A 117 -1.38 10.34 15.30
CA GLY A 117 -0.63 10.71 16.50
C GLY A 117 0.85 11.02 16.24
N TYR A 118 1.27 11.19 14.98
CA TYR A 118 2.68 11.46 14.64
C TYR A 118 3.13 12.87 15.03
N ASN A 119 2.23 13.82 15.21
CA ASN A 119 2.57 15.18 15.61
C ASN A 119 3.39 15.25 16.91
N ARG A 120 3.33 14.22 17.77
CA ARG A 120 4.16 14.09 18.99
C ARG A 120 5.67 14.07 18.69
N PHE A 121 6.06 13.69 17.48
CA PHE A 121 7.47 13.57 17.08
C PHE A 121 8.07 14.86 16.50
N ARG A 122 7.29 15.94 16.32
CA ARG A 122 7.76 17.21 15.75
C ARG A 122 8.92 17.86 16.50
N ARG A 123 9.04 17.58 17.79
CA ARG A 123 10.06 18.16 18.67
C ARG A 123 11.25 17.22 18.92
N LYS A 124 11.26 16.02 18.33
CA LYS A 124 12.43 15.12 18.48
C LYS A 124 13.65 15.67 17.74
N PRO A 125 14.87 15.44 18.27
CA PRO A 125 16.11 15.85 17.63
C PRO A 125 16.22 15.34 16.19
N LYS A 126 16.81 16.14 15.31
CA LYS A 126 17.03 15.84 13.89
C LYS A 126 15.76 15.62 13.06
N VAL A 127 14.55 15.58 13.64
CA VAL A 127 13.28 15.21 12.97
C VAL A 127 12.65 16.40 12.26
N LYS A 128 12.27 16.19 11.01
CA LYS A 128 11.42 17.07 10.20
C LYS A 128 10.28 16.26 9.56
N PHE A 129 9.15 16.93 9.30
CA PHE A 129 8.04 16.33 8.57
C PHE A 129 8.04 16.86 7.14
N CYS A 130 7.82 15.97 6.19
CA CYS A 130 7.55 16.30 4.81
C CYS A 130 6.24 15.66 4.37
N PHE A 131 5.26 16.49 4.06
CA PHE A 131 4.01 16.04 3.47
C PHE A 131 4.17 16.06 1.96
N PHE A 132 4.29 14.91 1.32
CA PHE A 132 4.58 14.83 -0.11
C PHE A 132 3.53 15.46 -1.01
N ASP A 133 2.29 15.67 -0.50
CA ASP A 133 1.27 16.46 -1.18
C ASP A 133 1.51 17.98 -1.10
N GLU A 134 2.45 18.44 -0.29
CA GLU A 134 2.86 19.83 -0.13
C GLU A 134 4.29 20.10 -0.61
N ASP A 135 5.07 19.04 -0.89
CA ASP A 135 6.45 19.14 -1.35
C ASP A 135 6.53 19.56 -2.82
N ALA A 136 7.68 20.05 -3.21
CA ALA A 136 7.99 20.26 -4.61
C ALA A 136 8.12 18.94 -5.34
N LEU A 137 7.85 18.98 -6.63
CA LEU A 137 7.95 17.82 -7.49
C LEU A 137 9.09 18.02 -8.49
N VAL A 138 9.90 16.97 -8.64
CA VAL A 138 10.94 16.87 -9.66
C VAL A 138 10.63 15.72 -10.61
N GLU A 139 10.95 15.89 -11.87
CA GLU A 139 10.77 14.83 -12.86
C GLU A 139 11.86 13.78 -12.73
N VAL A 140 11.47 12.52 -12.68
CA VAL A 140 12.37 11.36 -12.59
C VAL A 140 12.02 10.39 -13.72
N ALA A 141 13.02 10.07 -14.55
CA ALA A 141 12.88 9.09 -15.62
C ALA A 141 13.06 7.66 -15.10
N PHE A 142 12.33 6.72 -15.67
CA PHE A 142 12.43 5.29 -15.38
C PHE A 142 13.24 4.60 -16.48
N LYS A 143 14.20 3.77 -16.08
CA LYS A 143 15.05 2.99 -17.01
C LYS A 143 14.45 1.62 -17.33
N LYS A 144 13.90 0.96 -16.29
CA LYS A 144 13.28 -0.37 -16.36
C LYS A 144 11.74 -0.31 -16.36
N GLY A 145 11.15 0.86 -16.19
CA GLY A 145 9.71 1.06 -16.17
C GLY A 145 9.06 0.61 -17.47
N SER A 146 8.09 -0.29 -17.39
CA SER A 146 7.36 -0.77 -18.56
C SER A 146 6.21 0.16 -18.94
N TYR A 147 5.59 0.75 -17.97
CA TYR A 147 4.41 1.62 -18.11
C TYR A 147 4.77 3.11 -17.95
N HIS A 148 5.43 3.48 -16.84
CA HIS A 148 5.89 4.84 -16.65
C HIS A 148 7.22 5.07 -17.37
N LYS A 149 7.30 6.18 -18.13
CA LYS A 149 8.57 6.65 -18.72
C LYS A 149 9.22 7.71 -17.82
N SER A 150 8.42 8.57 -17.25
CA SER A 150 8.82 9.51 -16.19
C SER A 150 7.63 9.79 -15.27
N LEU A 151 7.91 10.22 -14.05
CA LEU A 151 6.92 10.73 -13.09
C LEU A 151 7.49 11.91 -12.33
N ARG A 152 6.60 12.80 -11.88
CA ARG A 152 6.96 13.88 -10.97
C ARG A 152 6.84 13.42 -9.53
N LEU A 153 7.98 13.28 -8.87
CA LEU A 153 8.12 12.76 -7.52
C LEU A 153 8.47 13.87 -6.52
N PRO A 154 8.14 13.70 -5.22
CA PRO A 154 8.52 14.67 -4.19
C PRO A 154 10.04 14.88 -4.15
N HIS A 155 10.47 16.13 -4.20
CA HIS A 155 11.88 16.50 -4.19
C HIS A 155 12.61 15.88 -2.97
N THR A 156 12.01 16.00 -1.78
CA THR A 156 12.54 15.42 -0.55
C THR A 156 12.74 13.91 -0.62
N PHE A 157 11.87 13.19 -1.35
CA PHE A 157 12.01 11.76 -1.56
C PHE A 157 13.20 11.42 -2.47
N VAL A 158 13.40 12.21 -3.51
CA VAL A 158 14.48 11.99 -4.49
C VAL A 158 15.85 12.31 -3.87
N GLU A 159 15.95 13.37 -3.05
CA GLU A 159 17.19 13.83 -2.43
C GLU A 159 17.57 13.09 -1.13
N ALA A 160 16.82 12.08 -0.72
CA ALA A 160 17.16 11.32 0.47
C ALA A 160 18.41 10.45 0.24
N ASP A 161 19.42 10.56 1.13
CA ASP A 161 20.64 9.76 1.08
C ASP A 161 20.37 8.31 1.49
N TYR A 162 19.41 8.12 2.39
CA TYR A 162 19.02 6.81 2.90
C TYR A 162 17.49 6.70 3.02
N LYS A 163 16.89 5.67 2.42
CA LYS A 163 15.45 5.41 2.45
C LYS A 163 15.15 4.25 3.41
N LEU A 164 14.56 4.56 4.56
CA LEU A 164 14.05 3.58 5.52
C LEU A 164 12.53 3.51 5.39
N TYR A 165 12.03 2.35 4.97
CA TYR A 165 10.61 2.09 4.87
C TYR A 165 10.08 1.40 6.12
N ALA A 166 8.98 1.92 6.65
CA ALA A 166 8.29 1.35 7.80
C ALA A 166 6.84 0.97 7.41
N PRO A 167 6.65 -0.08 6.58
CA PRO A 167 5.32 -0.49 6.15
C PRO A 167 4.54 -1.12 7.30
N LYS A 168 3.20 -1.02 7.21
CA LYS A 168 2.25 -1.80 7.99
C LYS A 168 1.93 -3.07 7.23
N LEU A 169 2.15 -4.23 7.81
CA LEU A 169 1.73 -5.48 7.18
C LEU A 169 0.20 -5.57 7.19
N LYS A 170 -0.40 -5.72 6.02
CA LYS A 170 -1.85 -5.87 5.89
C LYS A 170 -2.27 -6.48 4.56
N HIS A 171 -3.41 -7.14 4.59
CA HIS A 171 -4.13 -7.55 3.39
C HIS A 171 -4.54 -6.32 2.57
N HIS A 172 -4.53 -6.45 1.25
CA HIS A 172 -5.06 -5.47 0.31
C HIS A 172 -6.13 -6.12 -0.56
N MET A 173 -7.33 -5.57 -0.55
CA MET A 173 -8.50 -6.15 -1.21
C MET A 173 -8.37 -6.30 -2.74
N THR A 174 -7.40 -5.69 -3.39
CA THR A 174 -7.11 -5.83 -4.83
C THR A 174 -5.72 -6.41 -5.06
N SER A 175 -4.66 -5.78 -4.56
CA SER A 175 -3.26 -6.22 -4.76
C SER A 175 -2.80 -7.30 -3.77
N LYS A 176 -3.70 -7.92 -3.01
CA LYS A 176 -3.49 -8.99 -2.01
C LYS A 176 -2.59 -8.60 -0.83
N LEU A 177 -1.45 -7.96 -1.06
CA LEU A 177 -0.46 -7.57 -0.05
C LEU A 177 -0.21 -6.06 -0.03
N THR A 178 -0.12 -5.48 1.16
CA THR A 178 0.50 -4.18 1.42
C THR A 178 1.73 -4.39 2.30
N CYS A 179 2.91 -4.14 1.75
CA CYS A 179 4.18 -4.15 2.47
C CYS A 179 5.19 -3.19 1.80
N ALA A 180 6.44 -3.57 1.54
CA ALA A 180 7.51 -2.68 1.10
C ALA A 180 7.31 -2.12 -0.32
N ILE A 181 7.09 -2.99 -1.32
CA ILE A 181 6.99 -2.56 -2.73
C ILE A 181 5.82 -1.60 -2.92
N LYS A 182 4.64 -1.99 -2.41
CA LYS A 182 3.42 -1.19 -2.55
C LYS A 182 3.47 0.14 -1.77
N LEU A 183 4.37 0.29 -0.81
CA LEU A 183 4.56 1.55 -0.07
C LEU A 183 4.92 2.71 -1.02
N ASN A 184 5.52 2.42 -2.17
CA ASN A 184 5.89 3.41 -3.18
C ASN A 184 4.70 4.13 -3.83
N VAL A 185 3.49 3.58 -3.79
CA VAL A 185 2.29 4.29 -4.26
C VAL A 185 2.11 5.65 -3.55
N GLY A 186 2.63 5.79 -2.33
CA GLY A 186 2.63 7.03 -1.57
C GLY A 186 3.59 8.13 -2.07
N ILE A 187 4.41 7.88 -3.10
CA ILE A 187 5.26 8.93 -3.70
C ILE A 187 4.62 9.62 -4.90
N CYS A 188 3.64 8.98 -5.56
CA CYS A 188 2.92 9.57 -6.69
C CYS A 188 2.04 10.75 -6.26
N ASP A 189 1.88 11.75 -7.10
CA ASP A 189 0.92 12.82 -6.83
C ASP A 189 -0.54 12.31 -6.92
N HIS A 190 -1.50 13.14 -6.50
CA HIS A 190 -2.90 12.69 -6.44
C HIS A 190 -3.46 12.36 -7.82
N LYS A 191 -3.07 13.12 -8.85
CA LYS A 191 -3.55 12.91 -10.21
C LYS A 191 -2.94 11.64 -10.79
N GLU A 192 -1.62 11.50 -10.74
CA GLU A 192 -0.89 10.31 -11.22
C GLU A 192 -1.37 9.05 -10.50
N ARG A 193 -1.60 9.13 -9.18
CA ARG A 193 -2.13 8.02 -8.41
C ARG A 193 -3.56 7.66 -8.80
N LEU A 194 -4.44 8.65 -9.05
CA LEU A 194 -5.80 8.39 -9.50
C LEU A 194 -5.78 7.75 -10.89
N ASP A 195 -5.05 8.37 -11.83
CA ASP A 195 -4.91 7.88 -13.20
C ASP A 195 -4.19 6.51 -13.25
N GLY A 196 -3.36 6.22 -12.23
CA GLY A 196 -2.69 4.94 -12.06
C GLY A 196 -3.57 3.79 -11.56
N HIS A 197 -4.75 4.10 -11.01
CA HIS A 197 -5.71 3.09 -10.58
C HIS A 197 -6.58 2.63 -11.76
N ASP A 198 -6.02 1.75 -12.57
CA ASP A 198 -6.69 1.16 -13.73
C ASP A 198 -6.38 -0.35 -13.83
N TYR A 199 -6.49 -0.93 -15.01
CA TYR A 199 -6.19 -2.35 -15.23
C TYR A 199 -4.68 -2.67 -15.28
N HIS A 200 -3.78 -1.66 -15.32
CA HIS A 200 -2.33 -1.79 -15.21
C HIS A 200 -1.77 -1.41 -13.83
N LEU A 201 -2.60 -1.46 -12.79
CA LEU A 201 -2.20 -1.03 -11.45
C LEU A 201 -0.95 -1.75 -10.94
N GLU A 202 -0.84 -3.05 -11.15
CA GLU A 202 0.25 -3.87 -10.59
C GLU A 202 1.58 -3.61 -11.32
N GLU A 203 1.55 -3.42 -12.64
CA GLU A 203 2.73 -3.02 -13.43
C GLU A 203 3.24 -1.64 -13.01
N LYS A 204 2.33 -0.70 -12.74
CA LYS A 204 2.67 0.64 -12.27
C LYS A 204 3.28 0.62 -10.87
N ILE A 205 2.77 -0.23 -9.97
CA ILE A 205 3.36 -0.44 -8.65
C ILE A 205 4.79 -0.99 -8.77
N ALA A 206 5.01 -1.95 -9.67
CA ALA A 206 6.33 -2.52 -9.91
C ALA A 206 7.29 -1.50 -10.55
N ASP A 207 6.81 -0.60 -11.44
CA ASP A 207 7.62 0.50 -11.96
C ASP A 207 8.15 1.40 -10.83
N LEU A 208 7.28 1.79 -9.90
CA LEU A 208 7.65 2.67 -8.80
C LEU A 208 8.76 2.10 -7.91
N TYR A 209 8.94 0.79 -7.89
CA TYR A 209 10.00 0.16 -7.10
C TYR A 209 11.40 0.52 -7.61
N GLU A 210 11.55 0.84 -8.90
CA GLU A 210 12.84 1.28 -9.46
C GLU A 210 13.39 2.54 -8.77
N VAL A 211 12.53 3.53 -8.56
CA VAL A 211 12.92 4.82 -7.93
C VAL A 211 12.75 4.80 -6.41
N GLY A 212 11.90 3.89 -5.94
CA GLY A 212 11.53 3.73 -4.53
C GLY A 212 12.22 2.56 -3.84
N TYR A 213 13.35 2.08 -4.34
CA TYR A 213 14.09 1.00 -3.69
C TYR A 213 14.56 1.42 -2.29
N PRO A 214 14.16 0.70 -1.21
CA PRO A 214 14.56 1.05 0.14
C PRO A 214 15.97 0.51 0.47
N ASN A 215 16.72 1.25 1.31
CA ASN A 215 17.95 0.75 1.90
C ASN A 215 17.67 -0.19 3.08
N LEU A 216 16.56 0.03 3.79
CA LEU A 216 16.11 -0.80 4.91
C LEU A 216 14.59 -0.78 4.98
N VAL A 217 14.01 -1.95 5.24
CA VAL A 217 12.58 -2.13 5.53
C VAL A 217 12.42 -2.62 6.95
N VAL A 218 11.56 -1.97 7.72
CA VAL A 218 11.16 -2.37 9.09
C VAL A 218 9.64 -2.46 9.13
N VAL A 219 9.13 -3.68 9.02
CA VAL A 219 7.69 -3.97 8.93
C VAL A 219 7.04 -3.99 10.30
N ASP A 220 6.06 -3.14 10.50
CA ASP A 220 5.14 -3.24 11.63
C ASP A 220 4.15 -4.39 11.39
N ALA A 221 4.44 -5.54 11.96
CA ALA A 221 3.61 -6.74 11.98
C ALA A 221 3.24 -7.18 13.41
N VAL A 222 3.18 -6.25 14.35
CA VAL A 222 2.70 -6.52 15.72
C VAL A 222 1.20 -6.80 15.72
N ILE A 223 0.43 -5.90 15.14
CA ILE A 223 -1.00 -6.10 14.82
C ILE A 223 -1.14 -5.87 13.33
N ILE A 224 -1.43 -6.91 12.55
CA ILE A 224 -1.61 -6.80 11.10
C ILE A 224 -3.05 -6.40 10.74
N GLY A 225 -3.21 -5.88 9.52
CA GLY A 225 -4.51 -5.48 9.00
C GLY A 225 -5.13 -6.52 8.09
N GLN A 226 -6.44 -6.77 8.25
CA GLN A 226 -7.21 -7.65 7.38
C GLN A 226 -8.43 -6.95 6.79
N GLN A 227 -9.13 -7.56 5.85
CA GLN A 227 -10.27 -7.08 5.07
C GLN A 227 -9.92 -6.00 4.03
N CYS A 228 -9.60 -4.77 4.47
CA CYS A 228 -9.36 -3.62 3.62
C CYS A 228 -8.19 -2.81 4.14
N GLU A 229 -7.29 -2.39 3.27
CA GLU A 229 -6.06 -1.68 3.65
C GLU A 229 -6.30 -0.28 4.24
N MET A 230 -7.46 0.35 3.94
CA MET A 230 -7.78 1.70 4.43
C MET A 230 -8.47 1.69 5.80
N VAL A 231 -9.29 0.69 6.05
CA VAL A 231 -10.10 0.54 7.27
C VAL A 231 -9.91 -0.85 7.87
N ALA A 232 -8.66 -1.23 8.01
CA ALA A 232 -8.26 -2.58 8.38
C ALA A 232 -8.79 -3.00 9.76
N LYS A 233 -9.32 -4.22 9.84
CA LYS A 233 -9.56 -4.89 11.10
C LYS A 233 -8.27 -5.46 11.66
N PRO A 234 -8.07 -5.43 12.98
CA PRO A 234 -6.87 -5.96 13.61
C PRO A 234 -6.81 -7.49 13.60
N LEU A 235 -5.60 -8.01 13.47
CA LEU A 235 -5.23 -9.37 13.79
C LEU A 235 -3.90 -9.35 14.54
N SER A 236 -3.87 -9.84 15.79
CA SER A 236 -2.66 -9.92 16.60
C SER A 236 -1.68 -10.91 15.97
N PHE A 237 -0.52 -10.44 15.56
CA PHE A 237 0.48 -11.25 14.87
C PHE A 237 1.78 -11.36 15.66
N GLY A 238 2.24 -10.26 16.27
CA GLY A 238 3.22 -10.26 17.36
C GLY A 238 4.68 -10.27 16.92
N VAL A 239 5.01 -9.70 15.74
CA VAL A 239 6.40 -9.61 15.28
C VAL A 239 6.73 -8.27 14.61
N ILE A 240 8.03 -7.97 14.55
CA ILE A 240 8.64 -6.99 13.64
C ILE A 240 9.50 -7.77 12.64
N MET A 241 9.37 -7.45 11.36
CA MET A 241 10.21 -8.04 10.31
C MET A 241 11.15 -6.98 9.74
N MET A 242 12.37 -7.37 9.37
CA MET A 242 13.36 -6.44 8.83
C MET A 242 14.14 -7.09 7.68
N GLY A 243 14.55 -6.28 6.70
CA GLY A 243 15.42 -6.70 5.60
C GLY A 243 15.88 -5.53 4.75
N THR A 244 16.92 -5.73 3.96
CA THR A 244 17.47 -4.69 3.05
C THR A 244 16.92 -4.79 1.63
N SER A 245 16.20 -5.86 1.29
CA SER A 245 15.46 -6.00 0.03
C SER A 245 13.97 -6.00 0.27
N GLY A 246 13.25 -5.07 -0.37
CA GLY A 246 11.79 -5.04 -0.33
C GLY A 246 11.16 -6.27 -0.97
N VAL A 247 11.77 -6.84 -2.00
CA VAL A 247 11.30 -8.09 -2.65
C VAL A 247 11.41 -9.27 -1.69
N ALA A 248 12.54 -9.42 -0.97
CA ALA A 248 12.70 -10.47 0.03
C ALA A 248 11.68 -10.35 1.16
N VAL A 249 11.52 -9.14 1.70
CA VAL A 249 10.58 -8.85 2.79
C VAL A 249 9.14 -9.14 2.36
N ASP A 250 8.73 -8.69 1.16
CA ASP A 250 7.37 -8.90 0.64
C ASP A 250 7.11 -10.36 0.33
N SER A 251 8.12 -11.13 -0.12
CA SER A 251 8.01 -12.57 -0.35
C SER A 251 7.74 -13.34 0.93
N VAL A 252 8.48 -13.02 2.00
CA VAL A 252 8.26 -13.62 3.31
C VAL A 252 6.90 -13.20 3.88
N ALA A 253 6.57 -11.91 3.78
CA ALA A 253 5.30 -11.37 4.23
C ALA A 253 4.10 -12.03 3.53
N ALA A 254 4.16 -12.24 2.20
CA ALA A 254 3.13 -12.92 1.43
C ALA A 254 2.84 -14.32 1.98
N ARG A 255 3.88 -15.15 2.17
CA ARG A 255 3.74 -16.50 2.72
C ARG A 255 3.17 -16.50 4.15
N LEU A 256 3.57 -15.54 4.97
CA LEU A 256 3.08 -15.43 6.34
C LEU A 256 1.61 -15.02 6.44
N ILE A 257 1.05 -14.39 5.41
CA ILE A 257 -0.38 -14.04 5.35
C ILE A 257 -1.18 -14.93 4.40
N GLY A 258 -0.58 -16.08 4.00
CA GLY A 258 -1.27 -17.14 3.26
C GLY A 258 -1.42 -16.89 1.76
N PHE A 259 -0.42 -16.27 1.12
CA PHE A 259 -0.31 -16.16 -0.34
C PHE A 259 1.01 -16.75 -0.82
N ASP A 260 1.00 -17.37 -2.02
CA ASP A 260 2.22 -17.60 -2.76
C ASP A 260 2.77 -16.24 -3.24
N PRO A 261 4.08 -15.94 -3.10
CA PRO A 261 4.68 -14.73 -3.63
C PRO A 261 4.41 -14.51 -5.13
N ASN A 262 4.28 -15.58 -5.91
CA ASN A 262 3.98 -15.53 -7.35
C ASN A 262 2.53 -15.12 -7.66
N GLU A 263 1.62 -15.25 -6.70
CA GLU A 263 0.25 -14.75 -6.81
C GLU A 263 0.12 -13.26 -6.55
N ILE A 264 1.17 -12.60 -6.04
CA ILE A 264 1.22 -11.15 -5.82
C ILE A 264 1.79 -10.51 -7.09
N ASP A 265 0.94 -9.98 -7.96
CA ASP A 265 1.33 -9.55 -9.30
C ASP A 265 2.46 -8.53 -9.31
N HIS A 266 2.41 -7.46 -8.52
CA HIS A 266 3.50 -6.47 -8.48
C HIS A 266 4.82 -7.07 -7.97
N LEU A 267 4.79 -8.07 -7.10
CA LEU A 267 5.99 -8.77 -6.63
C LEU A 267 6.55 -9.69 -7.74
N ARG A 268 5.68 -10.47 -8.38
CA ARG A 268 6.03 -11.33 -9.52
C ARG A 268 6.64 -10.50 -10.67
N ILE A 269 6.02 -9.35 -10.99
CA ILE A 269 6.51 -8.43 -12.02
C ILE A 269 7.86 -7.82 -11.60
N ALA A 270 8.04 -7.42 -10.34
CA ALA A 270 9.33 -6.92 -9.87
C ALA A 270 10.43 -7.97 -10.05
N ARG A 271 10.18 -9.22 -9.65
CA ARG A 271 11.12 -10.34 -9.86
C ARG A 271 11.42 -10.59 -11.34
N SER A 272 10.43 -10.58 -12.22
CA SER A 272 10.63 -10.77 -13.68
C SER A 272 11.47 -9.68 -14.32
N ARG A 273 11.58 -8.51 -13.70
CA ARG A 273 12.45 -7.39 -14.11
C ARG A 273 13.86 -7.46 -13.50
N GLY A 274 14.18 -8.54 -12.79
CA GLY A 274 15.48 -8.77 -12.16
C GLY A 274 15.69 -7.99 -10.86
N TRP A 275 14.61 -7.61 -10.15
CA TRP A 275 14.74 -7.13 -8.77
C TRP A 275 14.91 -8.31 -7.83
N GLU A 276 16.08 -8.36 -7.18
CA GLU A 276 16.45 -9.49 -6.32
C GLU A 276 15.77 -9.45 -4.93
N PRO A 277 15.52 -10.65 -4.38
CA PRO A 277 15.77 -11.96 -4.94
C PRO A 277 14.72 -12.37 -5.99
N VAL A 278 15.18 -12.99 -7.07
CA VAL A 278 14.28 -13.52 -8.10
C VAL A 278 13.70 -14.90 -7.69
N SER A 279 14.41 -15.64 -6.86
CA SER A 279 13.99 -16.93 -6.27
C SER A 279 13.82 -16.81 -4.76
N ASP A 280 12.93 -17.62 -4.21
CA ASP A 280 12.76 -17.75 -2.76
C ASP A 280 13.92 -18.48 -2.09
N ASP A 281 14.67 -19.31 -2.83
CA ASP A 281 15.86 -20.00 -2.34
C ASP A 281 17.01 -19.03 -2.00
N ASP A 282 16.95 -17.82 -2.57
CA ASP A 282 17.91 -16.73 -2.30
C ASP A 282 17.54 -15.92 -1.04
N ILE A 283 16.53 -16.35 -0.28
CA ILE A 283 16.11 -15.69 0.97
C ILE A 283 16.56 -16.52 2.18
N GLU A 284 17.35 -15.91 3.06
CA GLU A 284 17.65 -16.43 4.38
C GLU A 284 16.67 -15.84 5.40
N ILE A 285 15.88 -16.69 6.06
CA ILE A 285 14.93 -16.25 7.10
C ILE A 285 15.49 -16.59 8.48
N LYS A 286 15.69 -15.55 9.32
CA LYS A 286 16.04 -15.73 10.73
C LYS A 286 14.86 -15.28 11.60
N SER A 287 14.18 -16.24 12.20
CA SER A 287 12.97 -15.98 12.98
C SER A 287 13.10 -16.47 14.42
N GLU A 288 12.71 -15.62 15.38
CA GLU A 288 12.53 -15.98 16.79
C GLU A 288 11.21 -16.74 17.03
N VAL A 289 10.28 -16.68 16.09
CA VAL A 289 8.98 -17.35 16.19
C VAL A 289 8.90 -18.39 15.07
N PRO A 290 8.47 -19.63 15.35
CA PRO A 290 8.27 -20.63 14.29
C PRO A 290 7.36 -20.08 13.18
N LEU A 291 7.78 -20.23 11.93
CA LEU A 291 7.02 -19.69 10.79
C LEU A 291 5.62 -20.31 10.68
N ASP A 292 5.48 -21.58 11.08
CA ASP A 292 4.20 -22.27 11.04
C ASP A 292 3.23 -21.73 12.12
N GLU A 293 3.76 -21.30 13.28
CA GLU A 293 2.94 -20.58 14.27
C GLU A 293 2.38 -19.28 13.69
N LEU A 294 3.19 -18.53 12.94
CA LEU A 294 2.77 -17.30 12.30
C LEU A 294 1.74 -17.56 11.19
N ARG A 295 1.93 -18.60 10.38
CA ARG A 295 0.99 -19.02 9.34
C ARG A 295 -0.35 -19.48 9.92
N GLU A 296 -0.31 -20.19 11.04
CA GLU A 296 -1.53 -20.63 11.72
C GLU A 296 -2.40 -19.45 12.17
N LYS A 297 -1.77 -18.35 12.65
CA LYS A 297 -2.50 -17.11 13.00
C LYS A 297 -3.24 -16.49 11.83
N THR A 298 -2.79 -16.71 10.61
CA THR A 298 -3.33 -16.08 9.39
C THR A 298 -4.08 -17.03 8.47
N LYS A 299 -4.21 -18.31 8.82
CA LYS A 299 -4.89 -19.32 7.95
C LYS A 299 -6.33 -18.92 7.61
N ASN A 300 -7.00 -18.22 8.52
CA ASN A 300 -8.36 -17.70 8.34
C ASN A 300 -8.37 -16.17 8.19
N LEU A 301 -7.36 -15.61 7.51
CA LEU A 301 -7.27 -14.16 7.27
C LEU A 301 -8.54 -13.67 6.58
N ASP A 302 -9.21 -12.71 7.21
CA ASP A 302 -10.49 -12.18 6.69
C ASP A 302 -10.24 -11.31 5.44
N ARG A 303 -10.75 -11.78 4.30
CA ARG A 303 -10.63 -11.17 2.97
C ARG A 303 -11.97 -10.65 2.43
N LYS A 304 -12.91 -10.32 3.31
CA LYS A 304 -14.32 -10.00 3.00
C LYS A 304 -14.51 -9.12 1.76
N PHE A 305 -13.68 -8.07 1.59
CA PHE A 305 -13.85 -7.13 0.47
C PHE A 305 -13.04 -7.48 -0.78
N SER A 306 -12.39 -8.63 -0.83
CA SER A 306 -11.63 -9.05 -2.03
C SER A 306 -12.53 -9.39 -3.21
N ASN A 307 -13.71 -9.95 -2.96
CA ASN A 307 -14.70 -10.24 -3.98
C ASN A 307 -16.00 -9.46 -3.71
N LEU A 308 -16.39 -8.57 -4.63
CA LEU A 308 -17.62 -7.78 -4.53
C LEU A 308 -18.88 -8.63 -4.66
N LEU A 309 -18.81 -9.73 -5.43
CA LEU A 309 -19.96 -10.58 -5.73
C LEU A 309 -20.34 -11.50 -4.56
N GLU A 310 -19.43 -11.68 -3.60
CA GLU A 310 -19.64 -12.49 -2.39
C GLU A 310 -20.05 -11.64 -1.17
N LEU A 311 -20.20 -10.33 -1.35
CA LEU A 311 -20.57 -9.45 -0.25
C LEU A 311 -22.04 -9.70 0.17
N ASP A 312 -22.25 -9.88 1.47
CA ASP A 312 -23.57 -9.96 2.08
C ASP A 312 -24.21 -8.56 2.13
N THR A 313 -24.83 -8.20 1.03
CA THR A 313 -25.49 -6.90 0.79
C THR A 313 -26.64 -7.07 -0.22
N PRO A 314 -27.73 -6.30 -0.12
CA PRO A 314 -28.77 -6.27 -1.15
C PRO A 314 -28.32 -5.64 -2.49
N LEU A 315 -27.17 -4.96 -2.53
CA LEU A 315 -26.66 -4.37 -3.76
C LEU A 315 -26.36 -5.44 -4.80
N ARG A 316 -26.92 -5.31 -6.00
CA ARG A 316 -26.66 -6.21 -7.13
C ARG A 316 -25.51 -5.62 -7.96
N ILE A 317 -24.35 -6.28 -7.96
CA ILE A 317 -23.14 -5.77 -8.60
C ILE A 317 -22.90 -6.55 -9.88
N TYR A 318 -22.80 -5.81 -11.00
CA TYR A 318 -22.56 -6.33 -12.33
C TYR A 318 -21.19 -5.82 -12.81
N LEU A 319 -20.29 -6.76 -13.08
CA LEU A 319 -18.91 -6.45 -13.49
C LEU A 319 -18.73 -6.84 -14.95
N GLY A 320 -18.37 -5.88 -15.78
CA GLY A 320 -18.03 -6.04 -17.18
C GLY A 320 -16.55 -5.75 -17.44
N ASN A 321 -16.10 -6.06 -18.64
CA ASN A 321 -14.72 -5.88 -19.06
C ASN A 321 -14.33 -4.40 -19.19
N TYR A 322 -13.02 -4.09 -19.07
CA TYR A 322 -12.55 -2.76 -19.46
C TYR A 322 -12.62 -2.61 -21.00
N PRO A 323 -12.76 -1.38 -21.53
CA PRO A 323 -12.90 -1.16 -22.97
C PRO A 323 -11.72 -1.73 -23.77
N GLY A 324 -12.04 -2.60 -24.72
CA GLY A 324 -11.05 -3.24 -25.60
C GLY A 324 -10.26 -4.39 -24.96
N GLY A 325 -10.62 -4.80 -23.75
CA GLY A 325 -10.02 -5.96 -23.06
C GLY A 325 -11.03 -7.06 -22.75
N ASN A 326 -10.50 -8.19 -22.29
CA ASN A 326 -11.26 -9.39 -21.94
C ASN A 326 -11.29 -9.64 -20.43
N ASP A 327 -10.99 -8.61 -19.61
CA ASP A 327 -10.92 -8.74 -18.15
C ASP A 327 -11.51 -7.50 -17.47
N ILE A 328 -11.78 -7.64 -16.19
CA ILE A 328 -12.34 -6.59 -15.33
C ILE A 328 -11.24 -5.59 -14.94
N CYS A 329 -11.56 -4.29 -14.92
CA CYS A 329 -10.65 -3.26 -14.41
C CYS A 329 -10.56 -3.31 -12.87
N HIS A 330 -9.83 -4.32 -12.34
CA HIS A 330 -9.72 -4.58 -10.90
C HIS A 330 -9.09 -3.40 -10.14
N GLY A 331 -8.06 -2.75 -10.69
CA GLY A 331 -7.39 -1.62 -10.05
C GLY A 331 -8.19 -0.31 -10.07
N GLY A 332 -9.17 -0.17 -10.99
CA GLY A 332 -9.96 1.03 -11.21
C GLY A 332 -11.22 1.14 -10.37
N CYS A 333 -12.37 1.31 -11.03
CA CYS A 333 -13.67 1.52 -10.36
C CYS A 333 -14.05 0.38 -9.41
N VAL A 334 -13.66 -0.86 -9.72
CA VAL A 334 -13.88 -2.03 -8.85
C VAL A 334 -13.16 -1.85 -7.51
N ASN A 335 -11.87 -1.47 -7.53
CA ASN A 335 -11.10 -1.17 -6.32
C ASN A 335 -11.72 -0.04 -5.51
N MET A 336 -12.14 1.03 -6.18
CA MET A 336 -12.75 2.19 -5.52
C MET A 336 -14.10 1.83 -4.86
N LEU A 337 -14.93 1.00 -5.50
CA LEU A 337 -16.17 0.52 -4.91
C LEU A 337 -15.91 -0.39 -3.70
N LYS A 338 -14.94 -1.33 -3.79
CA LYS A 338 -14.49 -2.14 -2.65
C LYS A 338 -14.14 -1.27 -1.45
N GLY A 339 -13.30 -0.25 -1.66
CA GLY A 339 -12.88 0.69 -0.62
C GLY A 339 -14.03 1.51 -0.04
N ALA A 340 -14.96 1.96 -0.87
CA ALA A 340 -16.14 2.67 -0.41
C ALA A 340 -17.04 1.79 0.47
N LEU A 341 -17.38 0.57 0.02
CA LEU A 341 -18.21 -0.37 0.79
C LEU A 341 -17.54 -0.79 2.10
N ALA A 342 -16.24 -1.05 2.09
CA ALA A 342 -15.47 -1.32 3.30
C ALA A 342 -15.51 -0.13 4.29
N THR A 343 -15.43 1.10 3.78
CA THR A 343 -15.49 2.30 4.62
C THR A 343 -16.88 2.51 5.21
N PHE A 344 -17.96 2.30 4.44
CA PHE A 344 -19.32 2.33 4.96
C PHE A 344 -19.55 1.30 6.06
N GLU A 345 -19.07 0.07 5.87
CA GLU A 345 -19.18 -1.00 6.85
C GLU A 345 -18.36 -0.72 8.11
N ALA A 346 -17.16 -0.14 7.97
CA ALA A 346 -16.31 0.22 9.11
C ALA A 346 -16.88 1.41 9.89
N TYR A 347 -17.48 2.39 9.21
CA TYR A 347 -18.14 3.53 9.83
C TYR A 347 -19.38 3.10 10.62
N LYS A 348 -20.23 2.26 10.02
CA LYS A 348 -21.44 1.72 10.62
C LYS A 348 -21.55 0.23 10.34
N PRO A 349 -21.08 -0.64 11.26
CA PRO A 349 -21.15 -2.09 11.09
C PRO A 349 -22.56 -2.57 10.73
N GLY A 350 -22.66 -3.45 9.73
CA GLY A 350 -23.93 -3.91 9.14
C GLY A 350 -24.60 -2.87 8.23
N GLY A 351 -23.95 -1.76 7.95
CA GLY A 351 -24.50 -0.68 7.10
C GLY A 351 -24.72 -1.10 5.67
N ILE A 352 -23.83 -1.93 5.10
CA ILE A 352 -23.99 -2.43 3.72
C ILE A 352 -25.08 -3.48 3.58
N LYS A 353 -25.43 -4.20 4.66
CA LYS A 353 -26.56 -5.15 4.69
C LYS A 353 -27.94 -4.47 4.65
N LYS A 354 -27.97 -3.17 5.01
CA LYS A 354 -29.18 -2.33 5.02
C LYS A 354 -29.27 -1.46 3.78
N ALA A 355 -28.39 -1.66 2.80
CA ALA A 355 -28.45 -0.96 1.53
C ALA A 355 -29.77 -1.25 0.81
N GLN A 356 -30.20 -0.31 -0.04
CA GLN A 356 -31.31 -0.51 -0.94
C GLN A 356 -30.88 -1.46 -2.08
N ASP A 357 -31.78 -2.29 -2.59
CA ASP A 357 -31.57 -3.18 -3.73
C ASP A 357 -31.36 -2.39 -5.03
N ASN A 358 -30.19 -1.79 -5.18
CA ASN A 358 -29.79 -1.11 -6.41
C ASN A 358 -28.86 -1.98 -7.25
N ALA A 359 -29.00 -1.90 -8.56
CA ALA A 359 -28.04 -2.42 -9.51
C ALA A 359 -26.86 -1.44 -9.65
N ILE A 360 -25.64 -1.92 -9.48
CA ILE A 360 -24.38 -1.18 -9.71
C ILE A 360 -23.65 -1.88 -10.84
N VAL A 361 -23.38 -1.17 -11.94
CA VAL A 361 -22.72 -1.71 -13.13
C VAL A 361 -21.37 -1.02 -13.30
N ILE A 362 -20.32 -1.80 -13.55
CA ILE A 362 -18.94 -1.33 -13.79
C ILE A 362 -18.40 -2.00 -15.05
N GLY A 363 -17.78 -1.24 -15.96
CA GLY A 363 -17.22 -1.76 -17.21
C GLY A 363 -18.26 -2.02 -18.29
N GLU A 364 -17.89 -2.68 -19.38
CA GLU A 364 -18.78 -3.09 -20.46
C GLU A 364 -19.42 -4.44 -20.11
N TYR A 365 -20.59 -4.40 -19.51
CA TYR A 365 -21.32 -5.58 -19.04
C TYR A 365 -22.17 -6.19 -20.15
N GLU A 366 -22.06 -7.50 -20.35
CA GLU A 366 -22.83 -8.28 -21.33
C GLU A 366 -23.96 -9.01 -20.60
N GLY A 367 -25.18 -8.54 -20.79
CA GLY A 367 -26.38 -9.12 -20.17
C GLY A 367 -27.42 -8.07 -19.81
N ASP A 368 -28.60 -8.53 -19.43
CA ASP A 368 -29.72 -7.69 -19.03
C ASP A 368 -29.55 -7.18 -17.61
N VAL A 369 -30.01 -5.96 -17.36
CA VAL A 369 -29.99 -5.35 -16.03
C VAL A 369 -31.37 -4.77 -15.70
N ASP A 370 -31.96 -5.27 -14.63
CA ASP A 370 -33.22 -4.74 -14.10
C ASP A 370 -32.97 -3.90 -12.84
N GLY A 371 -33.58 -2.73 -12.80
CA GLY A 371 -33.50 -1.80 -11.67
C GLY A 371 -34.39 -2.22 -10.48
N HIS A 372 -35.33 -3.17 -10.63
CA HIS A 372 -36.32 -3.56 -9.62
C HIS A 372 -37.06 -2.35 -9.01
N GLY A 373 -37.41 -1.39 -9.85
CA GLY A 373 -38.02 -0.13 -9.40
C GLY A 373 -37.06 0.91 -8.84
N HIS A 374 -35.75 0.59 -8.71
CA HIS A 374 -34.71 1.47 -8.24
C HIS A 374 -33.79 1.97 -9.37
N THR A 375 -32.98 2.99 -9.07
CA THR A 375 -32.04 3.54 -10.04
C THR A 375 -30.85 2.57 -10.24
N ILE A 376 -30.55 2.26 -11.50
CA ILE A 376 -29.34 1.54 -11.91
C ILE A 376 -28.17 2.52 -11.93
N ILE A 377 -27.11 2.23 -11.17
CA ILE A 377 -25.94 3.09 -11.04
C ILE A 377 -24.84 2.63 -12.01
N LEU A 378 -24.53 3.43 -13.01
CA LEU A 378 -23.42 3.19 -13.95
C LEU A 378 -22.16 3.87 -13.40
N VAL A 379 -21.14 3.09 -13.01
CA VAL A 379 -19.92 3.60 -12.39
C VAL A 379 -18.79 3.66 -13.40
N GLY A 380 -18.29 4.87 -13.64
CA GLY A 380 -17.19 5.13 -14.57
C GLY A 380 -17.64 5.62 -15.95
N ASN A 381 -16.70 6.26 -16.65
CA ASN A 381 -16.95 6.79 -17.99
C ASN A 381 -17.14 5.67 -19.03
N CYS A 382 -16.44 4.56 -18.86
CA CYS A 382 -16.43 3.43 -19.78
C CYS A 382 -17.64 2.48 -19.65
N THR A 383 -18.41 2.58 -18.56
CA THR A 383 -19.49 1.63 -18.28
C THR A 383 -20.58 1.66 -19.34
N LYS A 384 -20.87 0.49 -19.89
CA LYS A 384 -21.97 0.24 -20.86
C LYS A 384 -22.68 -1.05 -20.49
N ILE A 385 -23.95 -1.15 -20.84
CA ILE A 385 -24.73 -2.39 -20.76
C ILE A 385 -25.02 -2.82 -22.19
N LYS A 386 -24.56 -4.01 -22.57
CA LYS A 386 -24.80 -4.64 -23.88
C LYS A 386 -25.96 -5.65 -23.77
N GLY A 387 -27.07 -5.18 -23.24
CA GLY A 387 -28.28 -5.97 -23.02
C GLY A 387 -29.49 -5.06 -22.78
N LYS A 388 -30.61 -5.66 -22.39
CA LYS A 388 -31.83 -4.92 -22.07
C LYS A 388 -31.71 -4.24 -20.71
N VAL A 389 -32.14 -2.99 -20.65
CA VAL A 389 -32.12 -2.19 -19.41
C VAL A 389 -33.56 -1.87 -19.01
N SER A 390 -33.98 -2.36 -17.84
CA SER A 390 -35.30 -2.12 -17.27
C SER A 390 -35.18 -1.21 -16.05
N GLY A 391 -35.36 0.11 -16.25
CA GLY A 391 -35.32 1.10 -15.17
C GLY A 391 -34.56 2.38 -15.49
N LYS A 392 -34.56 3.32 -14.56
CA LYS A 392 -33.81 4.58 -14.68
C LYS A 392 -32.32 4.35 -14.43
N THR A 393 -31.49 4.95 -15.25
CA THR A 393 -30.02 4.88 -15.08
C THR A 393 -29.46 6.22 -14.57
N LYS A 394 -28.42 6.14 -13.75
CA LYS A 394 -27.63 7.29 -13.32
C LYS A 394 -26.14 6.96 -13.41
N ARG A 395 -25.37 7.82 -14.11
CA ARG A 395 -23.92 7.65 -14.25
C ARG A 395 -23.16 8.46 -13.20
N ILE A 396 -22.21 7.82 -12.54
CA ILE A 396 -21.15 8.46 -11.76
C ILE A 396 -19.92 8.54 -12.66
N LYS A 397 -19.55 9.75 -13.10
CA LYS A 397 -18.44 9.99 -14.03
C LYS A 397 -17.08 9.88 -13.31
N GLY A 398 -16.06 9.40 -14.03
CA GLY A 398 -14.68 9.29 -13.60
C GLY A 398 -13.97 8.13 -14.28
N CYS A 399 -12.64 8.14 -14.29
CA CYS A 399 -11.80 7.01 -14.71
C CYS A 399 -10.50 7.03 -13.90
N PRO A 400 -10.49 6.32 -12.74
CA PRO A 400 -11.63 5.72 -12.04
C PRO A 400 -12.52 6.75 -11.32
N VAL A 401 -13.66 6.25 -10.82
CA VAL A 401 -14.52 7.03 -9.92
C VAL A 401 -13.88 7.02 -8.52
N GLY A 402 -13.49 8.17 -8.00
CA GLY A 402 -12.90 8.27 -6.66
C GLY A 402 -13.89 7.97 -5.52
N ILE A 403 -13.37 7.47 -4.39
CA ILE A 403 -14.17 7.13 -3.19
C ILE A 403 -15.07 8.27 -2.69
N PRO A 404 -14.68 9.56 -2.71
CA PRO A 404 -15.58 10.64 -2.30
C PRO A 404 -16.90 10.72 -3.09
N TYR A 405 -16.87 10.34 -4.37
CA TYR A 405 -18.10 10.29 -5.15
C TYR A 405 -19.04 9.20 -4.66
N PHE A 406 -18.50 8.01 -4.32
CA PHE A 406 -19.31 6.96 -3.68
C PHE A 406 -19.86 7.40 -2.33
N ALA A 407 -19.07 8.13 -1.53
CA ALA A 407 -19.49 8.67 -0.24
C ALA A 407 -20.66 9.66 -0.38
N ALA A 408 -20.73 10.41 -1.49
CA ALA A 408 -21.84 11.31 -1.80
C ALA A 408 -23.07 10.55 -2.35
N PHE A 409 -22.86 9.64 -3.31
CA PHE A 409 -23.94 8.93 -4.00
C PHE A 409 -24.54 7.78 -3.19
N GLY A 410 -23.71 7.06 -2.43
CA GLY A 410 -24.14 5.89 -1.66
C GLY A 410 -25.29 6.15 -0.70
N PRO A 411 -25.24 7.20 0.16
CA PRO A 411 -26.35 7.54 1.04
C PRO A 411 -27.62 7.92 0.28
N PHE A 412 -27.49 8.66 -0.80
CA PHE A 412 -28.61 9.21 -1.54
C PHE A 412 -29.36 8.14 -2.36
N TYR A 413 -28.62 7.32 -3.11
CA TYR A 413 -29.24 6.32 -4.01
C TYR A 413 -29.37 4.95 -3.39
N CYS A 414 -28.41 4.52 -2.57
CA CYS A 414 -28.34 3.16 -2.06
C CYS A 414 -28.66 3.04 -0.56
N LYS A 415 -29.09 4.11 0.10
CA LYS A 415 -29.35 4.20 1.56
C LYS A 415 -28.17 3.73 2.40
N LEU A 416 -26.95 3.86 1.90
CA LEU A 416 -25.73 3.59 2.64
C LEU A 416 -25.49 4.67 3.73
N PRO A 417 -24.70 4.38 4.78
CA PRO A 417 -24.38 5.35 5.81
C PRO A 417 -23.73 6.61 5.25
N ASN A 418 -24.09 7.79 5.75
CA ASN A 418 -23.49 9.04 5.29
C ASN A 418 -22.17 9.33 6.03
N LEU A 419 -21.03 9.10 5.35
CA LEU A 419 -19.69 9.31 5.91
C LEU A 419 -19.40 10.78 6.25
N TYR A 420 -20.03 11.72 5.58
CA TYR A 420 -19.88 13.16 5.86
C TYR A 420 -20.50 13.58 7.19
N MET A 421 -21.34 12.72 7.80
CA MET A 421 -21.88 12.93 9.14
C MET A 421 -20.93 12.45 10.23
N ASP A 422 -19.73 11.93 9.89
CA ASP A 422 -18.73 11.60 10.89
C ASP A 422 -18.13 12.86 11.52
N ARG A 423 -18.39 13.02 12.82
CA ARG A 423 -18.02 14.23 13.58
C ARG A 423 -16.51 14.49 13.58
N ASP A 424 -15.70 13.43 13.69
CA ASP A 424 -14.23 13.57 13.71
C ASP A 424 -13.70 14.02 12.35
N TYR A 425 -14.30 13.53 11.27
CA TYR A 425 -13.98 13.95 9.92
C TYR A 425 -14.44 15.39 9.65
N PHE A 426 -15.71 15.67 9.92
CA PHE A 426 -16.34 16.95 9.62
C PHE A 426 -15.66 18.15 10.32
N LEU A 427 -15.25 18.00 11.59
CA LEU A 427 -14.68 19.11 12.36
C LEU A 427 -13.21 19.40 12.03
N LYS A 428 -12.42 18.37 11.72
CA LYS A 428 -10.96 18.52 11.60
C LYS A 428 -10.46 18.57 10.16
N PHE A 429 -11.10 17.85 9.27
CA PHE A 429 -10.69 17.75 7.88
C PHE A 429 -10.65 19.12 7.17
N PRO A 430 -11.69 20.00 7.25
CA PRO A 430 -11.68 21.28 6.55
C PRO A 430 -10.48 22.16 6.93
N TYR A 431 -10.14 22.23 8.23
CA TYR A 431 -8.97 22.99 8.68
C TYR A 431 -7.68 22.51 8.01
N HIS A 432 -7.41 21.21 8.07
CA HIS A 432 -6.20 20.64 7.45
C HIS A 432 -6.20 20.76 5.94
N TYR A 433 -7.37 20.69 5.31
CA TYR A 433 -7.51 20.88 3.86
C TYR A 433 -7.14 22.30 3.43
N VAL A 434 -7.67 23.31 4.13
CA VAL A 434 -7.34 24.72 3.87
C VAL A 434 -5.85 24.99 4.08
N VAL A 435 -5.28 24.55 5.22
CA VAL A 435 -3.85 24.73 5.51
C VAL A 435 -2.98 24.08 4.43
N SER A 436 -3.27 22.84 4.04
CA SER A 436 -2.54 22.14 2.99
C SER A 436 -2.64 22.86 1.64
N SER A 437 -3.81 23.38 1.29
CA SER A 437 -4.05 24.12 0.05
C SER A 437 -3.25 25.42 0.00
N VAL A 438 -3.20 26.17 1.10
CA VAL A 438 -2.41 27.40 1.23
C VAL A 438 -0.91 27.09 1.09
N VAL A 439 -0.39 26.09 1.79
CA VAL A 439 1.01 25.70 1.71
C VAL A 439 1.39 25.27 0.29
N LYS A 440 0.55 24.46 -0.37
CA LYS A 440 0.75 24.09 -1.79
C LYS A 440 0.84 25.30 -2.69
N PHE A 441 -0.04 26.28 -2.50
CA PHE A 441 -0.05 27.52 -3.29
C PHE A 441 1.23 28.32 -3.09
N ILE A 442 1.68 28.49 -1.83
CA ILE A 442 2.93 29.19 -1.49
C ILE A 442 4.12 28.47 -2.14
N ASN A 443 4.25 27.17 -1.96
CA ASN A 443 5.36 26.38 -2.50
C ASN A 443 5.41 26.36 -4.02
N ARG A 444 4.28 26.57 -4.71
CA ARG A 444 4.24 26.72 -6.17
C ARG A 444 4.65 28.10 -6.67
N LYS A 445 4.49 29.15 -5.84
CA LYS A 445 4.85 30.51 -6.21
C LYS A 445 6.30 30.89 -5.89
N LEU A 446 6.93 30.21 -4.92
CA LEU A 446 8.30 30.48 -4.50
C LEU A 446 9.34 29.74 -5.36
N ARG A 447 8.92 29.12 -6.43
CA ARG A 447 9.72 28.39 -7.44
C ARG A 447 9.33 28.80 -8.85
#